data_9212f0dd7b34c4bf5be7578716b003b8
#
_entry.id   9212f0dd7b34c4bf5be7578716b003b8
#
_cell.length_a   1.000
_cell.length_b   1.000
_cell.length_c   1.000
_cell.angle_alpha   90.00
_cell.angle_beta   90.00
_cell.angle_gamma   90.00
#
_symmetry.space_group_name_H-M   'P 1'
#
loop_
_entity.id
_entity.type
_entity.pdbx_description
1 polymer ?
#
loop_
_entity_poly.entity_id
_entity_poly.type
_entity_poly.pdbx_seq_one_letter_code
_entity_poly.pdbx_strand_id
1 'polypeptide(L)'
;HSGKKIKVSGGDYGWRIDYDKVIAQTMKALKKAPEESAIKAYEKDPSRENEQALLTGLKPVYSHKGYRMDYTNNQNDCDTQNYSEVDLSAQEVFVYKKGKLVFSTTCITGKATPDRITRTGVYDIKEKKLTKTLTGADYSVPTRYWTRIMWTGISLQ
;
A
#
# COMPACT_ATOMS: atom_id res chain seq x y z
N HIS A 1 -8.05 -0.65 -20.45
CA HIS A 1 -8.96 -1.37 -21.37
C HIS A 1 -9.81 -0.42 -22.20
N SER A 2 -10.20 0.71 -21.67
CA SER A 2 -11.05 1.68 -22.38
C SER A 2 -10.31 2.55 -23.40
N GLY A 3 -8.97 2.52 -23.45
CA GLY A 3 -8.13 3.42 -24.24
C GLY A 3 -8.15 4.88 -23.76
N LYS A 4 -8.87 5.18 -22.67
CA LYS A 4 -8.96 6.53 -22.08
C LYS A 4 -7.83 6.75 -21.10
N LYS A 5 -7.30 7.96 -21.05
CA LYS A 5 -6.37 8.37 -19.97
C LYS A 5 -7.15 8.52 -18.67
N ILE A 6 -6.81 7.74 -17.68
CA ILE A 6 -7.41 7.77 -16.36
C ILE A 6 -6.35 8.26 -15.37
N LYS A 7 -6.69 9.27 -14.57
CA LYS A 7 -5.84 9.71 -13.46
C LYS A 7 -6.13 8.82 -12.26
N VAL A 8 -5.17 7.98 -11.90
CA VAL A 8 -5.25 7.17 -10.68
C VAL A 8 -4.45 7.86 -9.58
N SER A 9 -5.04 8.03 -8.42
CA SER A 9 -4.38 8.57 -7.23
C SER A 9 -4.33 7.53 -6.13
N GLY A 10 -3.29 7.59 -5.29
CA GLY A 10 -3.08 6.62 -4.21
C GLY A 10 -2.16 5.46 -4.61
N GLY A 11 -2.04 4.49 -3.69
CA GLY A 11 -1.10 3.40 -3.83
C GLY A 11 0.25 3.67 -3.19
N ASP A 12 1.09 2.65 -3.19
CA ASP A 12 2.43 2.69 -2.59
C ASP A 12 3.55 2.47 -3.63
N TYR A 13 3.20 2.35 -4.88
CA TYR A 13 4.15 2.19 -5.96
C TYR A 13 5.10 3.40 -6.06
N GLY A 14 6.41 3.13 -6.14
CA GLY A 14 7.42 4.18 -6.25
C GLY A 14 7.67 5.00 -4.98
N TRP A 15 7.04 4.66 -3.84
CA TRP A 15 7.37 5.26 -2.55
C TRP A 15 8.66 4.64 -2.02
N ARG A 16 9.66 5.47 -1.78
CA ARG A 16 10.93 5.05 -1.18
C ARG A 16 11.22 5.88 0.06
N ILE A 17 11.52 5.21 1.16
CA ILE A 17 11.98 5.86 2.39
C ILE A 17 13.44 6.28 2.22
N ASP A 18 13.74 7.50 2.63
CA ASP A 18 15.10 7.98 2.80
C ASP A 18 15.59 7.52 4.18
N TYR A 19 16.23 6.36 4.22
CA TYR A 19 16.65 5.73 5.48
C TYR A 19 17.58 6.61 6.28
N ASP A 20 18.56 7.27 5.65
CA ASP A 20 19.53 8.10 6.34
C ASP A 20 18.86 9.29 7.02
N LYS A 21 17.93 9.94 6.33
CA LYS A 21 17.16 11.04 6.91
C LYS A 21 16.20 10.58 7.99
N VAL A 22 15.57 9.42 7.85
CA VAL A 22 14.71 8.85 8.90
C VAL A 22 15.55 8.52 10.13
N ILE A 23 16.70 7.88 9.96
CA ILE A 23 17.60 7.55 11.07
C ILE A 23 18.07 8.84 11.77
N ALA A 24 18.55 9.83 11.02
CA ALA A 24 19.01 11.10 11.58
C ALA A 24 17.87 11.82 12.36
N GLN A 25 16.65 11.82 11.82
CA GLN A 25 15.48 12.39 12.49
C GLN A 25 15.12 11.62 13.75
N THR A 26 15.16 10.29 13.71
CA THR A 26 14.90 9.43 14.87
C THR A 26 15.93 9.66 15.97
N MET A 27 17.22 9.68 15.62
CA MET A 27 18.30 9.97 16.58
C MET A 27 18.15 11.36 17.21
N LYS A 28 17.73 12.35 16.42
CA LYS A 28 17.45 13.71 16.95
C LYS A 28 16.24 13.71 17.88
N ALA A 29 15.19 12.98 17.55
CA ALA A 29 13.99 12.87 18.39
C ALA A 29 14.28 12.14 19.70
N LEU A 30 15.06 11.05 19.67
CA LEU A 30 15.46 10.31 20.87
C LEU A 30 16.32 11.13 21.86
N LYS A 31 17.03 12.14 21.37
CA LYS A 31 17.79 13.07 22.21
C LYS A 31 16.92 14.14 22.86
N LYS A 32 15.71 14.32 22.39
CA LYS A 32 14.75 15.28 22.90
C LYS A 32 13.74 14.53 23.77
N ALA A 33 13.71 14.84 25.05
CA ALA A 33 12.69 14.28 25.93
C ALA A 33 11.28 14.66 25.43
N PRO A 34 10.30 13.75 25.55
CA PRO A 34 8.90 14.09 25.30
C PRO A 34 8.44 15.25 26.19
N GLU A 35 7.45 15.99 25.72
CA GLU A 35 6.84 17.05 26.54
C GLU A 35 6.16 16.42 27.77
N GLU A 36 6.31 17.05 28.92
CA GLU A 36 5.78 16.53 30.21
C GLU A 36 4.26 16.29 30.15
N SER A 37 3.54 17.14 29.42
CA SER A 37 2.11 16.97 29.15
C SER A 37 1.76 15.68 28.40
N ALA A 38 2.58 15.29 27.45
CA ALA A 38 2.39 14.04 26.69
C ALA A 38 2.70 12.82 27.55
N ILE A 39 3.72 12.90 28.42
CA ILE A 39 4.05 11.84 29.38
C ILE A 39 2.87 11.63 30.33
N LYS A 40 2.35 12.70 30.96
CA LYS A 40 1.20 12.65 31.88
C LYS A 40 -0.07 12.12 31.19
N ALA A 41 -0.30 12.49 29.92
CA ALA A 41 -1.43 11.98 29.15
C ALA A 41 -1.33 10.47 28.93
N TYR A 42 -0.14 9.97 28.56
CA TYR A 42 0.10 8.55 28.40
C TYR A 42 0.00 7.75 29.71
N GLU A 43 0.54 8.28 30.80
CA GLU A 43 0.44 7.65 32.12
C GLU A 43 -1.02 7.52 32.60
N LYS A 44 -1.86 8.50 32.25
CA LYS A 44 -3.28 8.49 32.58
C LYS A 44 -4.09 7.56 31.69
N ASP A 45 -3.76 7.51 30.42
CA ASP A 45 -4.45 6.69 29.39
C ASP A 45 -3.43 6.18 28.36
N PRO A 46 -2.95 4.92 28.51
CA PRO A 46 -1.99 4.29 27.59
C PRO A 46 -2.63 3.91 26.25
N SER A 47 -3.32 4.84 25.62
CA SER A 47 -3.89 4.66 24.30
C SER A 47 -2.81 4.80 23.21
N ARG A 48 -3.10 4.22 22.04
CA ARG A 48 -2.21 4.36 20.86
C ARG A 48 -2.03 5.82 20.43
N GLU A 49 -3.04 6.64 20.64
CA GLU A 49 -3.00 8.07 20.32
C GLU A 49 -2.02 8.82 21.25
N ASN A 50 -2.09 8.56 22.54
CA ASN A 50 -1.16 9.12 23.52
C ASN A 50 0.26 8.56 23.37
N GLU A 51 0.42 7.27 22.99
CA GLU A 51 1.71 6.69 22.62
C GLU A 51 2.33 7.42 21.41
N GLN A 52 1.54 7.70 20.38
CA GLN A 52 2.00 8.46 19.22
C GLN A 52 2.39 9.90 19.56
N ALA A 53 1.75 10.51 20.55
CA ALA A 53 2.11 11.85 21.03
C ALA A 53 3.49 11.90 21.68
N LEU A 54 3.95 10.81 22.30
CA LEU A 54 5.32 10.68 22.83
C LEU A 54 6.38 10.68 21.73
N LEU A 55 6.01 10.24 20.53
CA LEU A 55 6.87 10.16 19.35
C LEU A 55 6.78 11.42 18.48
N THR A 56 6.42 12.56 19.05
CA THR A 56 6.25 13.81 18.31
C THR A 56 7.50 14.21 17.55
N GLY A 57 7.31 14.55 16.29
CA GLY A 57 8.39 14.97 15.38
C GLY A 57 8.94 13.85 14.47
N LEU A 58 8.55 12.60 14.68
CA LEU A 58 8.87 11.52 13.76
C LEU A 58 7.89 11.55 12.58
N LYS A 59 8.38 12.00 11.43
CA LYS A 59 7.63 11.96 10.17
C LYS A 59 8.39 11.09 9.17
N PRO A 60 7.70 10.23 8.42
CA PRO A 60 8.36 9.48 7.38
C PRO A 60 8.99 10.45 6.37
N VAL A 61 10.27 10.29 6.11
CA VAL A 61 10.98 11.05 5.09
C VAL A 61 11.15 10.14 3.88
N TYR A 62 10.65 10.60 2.75
CA TYR A 62 10.71 9.84 1.52
C TYR A 62 11.73 10.46 0.57
N SER A 63 12.60 9.65 -0.01
CA SER A 63 13.43 10.02 -1.15
C SER A 63 12.57 10.18 -2.42
N HIS A 64 11.50 9.37 -2.51
CA HIS A 64 10.46 9.47 -3.53
C HIS A 64 9.09 9.44 -2.88
N LYS A 65 8.21 10.38 -3.25
CA LYS A 65 6.81 10.42 -2.81
C LYS A 65 5.89 10.04 -3.96
N GLY A 66 5.26 8.88 -3.80
CA GLY A 66 4.26 8.38 -4.73
C GLY A 66 4.83 8.09 -6.11
N TYR A 67 4.00 7.51 -6.95
CA TYR A 67 4.42 7.36 -8.32
C TYR A 67 4.29 8.69 -9.05
N ARG A 68 5.29 9.49 -9.02
CA ARG A 68 5.59 10.22 -10.23
C ARG A 68 6.30 9.20 -11.10
N MET A 69 5.56 8.61 -11.99
CA MET A 69 6.16 7.89 -13.09
C MET A 69 6.95 8.91 -13.89
N ASP A 70 8.16 9.19 -13.47
CA ASP A 70 9.14 9.79 -14.34
C ASP A 70 9.56 8.70 -15.31
N TYR A 71 8.77 8.56 -16.36
CA TYR A 71 9.04 7.63 -17.46
C TYR A 71 10.44 7.84 -18.07
N THR A 72 11.08 8.98 -17.79
CA THR A 72 12.39 9.30 -18.34
C THR A 72 13.52 8.73 -17.53
N ASN A 73 13.35 8.53 -16.22
CA ASN A 73 14.44 8.11 -15.33
C ASN A 73 14.30 6.70 -14.74
N ASN A 74 13.18 6.03 -14.96
CA ASN A 74 12.90 4.79 -14.23
C ASN A 74 12.27 3.71 -15.11
N GLN A 75 12.86 3.49 -16.27
CA GLN A 75 12.43 2.47 -17.23
C GLN A 75 12.45 1.04 -16.65
N ASN A 76 13.14 0.82 -15.54
CA ASN A 76 13.26 -0.48 -14.91
C ASN A 76 12.30 -0.69 -13.73
N ASP A 77 11.69 0.35 -13.18
CA ASP A 77 10.85 0.27 -11.99
C ASP A 77 9.35 0.16 -12.31
N CYS A 78 8.93 0.64 -13.47
CA CYS A 78 7.55 0.57 -13.91
C CYS A 78 7.45 -0.09 -15.27
N ASP A 79 6.94 -1.30 -15.29
CA ASP A 79 6.66 -1.98 -16.53
C ASP A 79 5.27 -1.62 -17.03
N THR A 80 5.21 -0.54 -17.81
CA THR A 80 3.96 -0.11 -18.48
C THR A 80 3.47 -1.07 -19.54
N GLN A 81 4.25 -2.10 -19.84
CA GLN A 81 3.92 -3.11 -20.81
C GLN A 81 3.35 -4.38 -20.16
N ASN A 82 3.69 -4.63 -18.90
CA ASN A 82 3.25 -5.81 -18.15
C ASN A 82 2.62 -5.40 -16.83
N TYR A 83 1.31 -5.26 -16.81
CA TYR A 83 0.57 -4.83 -15.63
C TYR A 83 -0.85 -5.40 -15.62
N SER A 84 -1.53 -5.25 -14.51
CA SER A 84 -2.94 -5.59 -14.37
C SER A 84 -3.73 -4.36 -13.95
N GLU A 85 -4.90 -4.19 -14.53
CA GLU A 85 -5.90 -3.20 -14.11
C GLU A 85 -7.02 -3.91 -13.37
N VAL A 86 -7.52 -3.31 -12.30
CA VAL A 86 -8.74 -3.74 -11.62
C VAL A 86 -9.72 -2.57 -11.68
N ASP A 87 -10.77 -2.71 -12.48
CA ASP A 87 -11.86 -1.76 -12.53
C ASP A 87 -12.86 -2.08 -11.41
N LEU A 88 -12.83 -1.26 -10.37
CA LEU A 88 -13.69 -1.45 -9.19
C LEU A 88 -15.16 -1.20 -9.49
N SER A 89 -15.47 -0.40 -10.50
CA SER A 89 -16.84 -0.07 -10.89
C SER A 89 -17.45 -1.17 -11.75
N ALA A 90 -16.69 -1.68 -12.70
CA ALA A 90 -17.09 -2.79 -13.56
C ALA A 90 -16.96 -4.16 -12.88
N GLN A 91 -16.19 -4.26 -11.80
CA GLN A 91 -15.82 -5.50 -11.14
C GLN A 91 -15.12 -6.45 -12.11
N GLU A 92 -14.09 -5.92 -12.81
CA GLU A 92 -13.33 -6.64 -13.82
C GLU A 92 -11.82 -6.47 -13.60
N VAL A 93 -11.09 -7.52 -13.94
CA VAL A 93 -9.61 -7.53 -13.98
C VAL A 93 -9.17 -7.68 -15.42
N PHE A 94 -8.18 -6.87 -15.81
CA PHE A 94 -7.53 -6.92 -17.12
C PHE A 94 -6.03 -7.15 -16.93
N VAL A 95 -5.45 -8.06 -17.65
CA VAL A 95 -4.01 -8.36 -17.60
C VAL A 95 -3.37 -8.04 -18.95
N TYR A 96 -2.34 -7.21 -18.90
CA TYR A 96 -1.58 -6.80 -20.08
C TYR A 96 -0.19 -7.40 -20.07
N LYS A 97 0.24 -7.86 -21.22
CA LYS A 97 1.60 -8.34 -21.48
C LYS A 97 2.10 -7.76 -22.78
N LYS A 98 3.28 -7.13 -22.74
CA LYS A 98 3.86 -6.42 -23.89
C LYS A 98 2.88 -5.42 -24.52
N GLY A 99 2.16 -4.67 -23.68
CA GLY A 99 1.16 -3.69 -24.09
C GLY A 99 -0.14 -4.25 -24.67
N LYS A 100 -0.30 -5.57 -24.74
CA LYS A 100 -1.51 -6.23 -25.25
C LYS A 100 -2.31 -6.85 -24.12
N LEU A 101 -3.63 -6.70 -24.19
CA LEU A 101 -4.55 -7.43 -23.31
C LEU A 101 -4.44 -8.93 -23.60
N VAL A 102 -4.07 -9.71 -22.59
CA VAL A 102 -3.90 -11.17 -22.71
C VAL A 102 -4.92 -11.95 -21.90
N PHE A 103 -5.57 -11.32 -20.92
CA PHE A 103 -6.57 -11.96 -20.10
C PHE A 103 -7.51 -10.91 -19.47
N SER A 104 -8.79 -11.25 -19.37
CA SER A 104 -9.75 -10.49 -18.57
C SER A 104 -10.73 -11.45 -17.88
N THR A 105 -11.22 -11.04 -16.72
CA THR A 105 -12.23 -11.79 -15.98
C THR A 105 -13.00 -10.86 -15.04
N THR A 106 -14.17 -11.28 -14.65
CA THR A 106 -14.90 -10.64 -13.56
C THR A 106 -14.22 -10.90 -12.23
N CYS A 107 -14.37 -10.00 -11.28
CA CYS A 107 -13.87 -10.16 -9.92
C CYS A 107 -14.88 -9.63 -8.91
N ILE A 108 -14.65 -9.95 -7.64
CA ILE A 108 -15.37 -9.35 -6.52
C ILE A 108 -14.35 -8.55 -5.71
N THR A 109 -14.61 -7.27 -5.54
CA THR A 109 -13.77 -6.40 -4.73
C THR A 109 -14.33 -6.23 -3.32
N GLY A 110 -13.56 -5.59 -2.44
CA GLY A 110 -13.98 -5.36 -1.07
C GLY A 110 -15.29 -4.58 -0.98
N LYS A 111 -16.09 -4.88 0.05
CA LYS A 111 -17.33 -4.17 0.33
C LYS A 111 -17.10 -2.67 0.45
N ALA A 112 -17.99 -1.85 -0.09
CA ALA A 112 -17.90 -0.39 -0.06
C ALA A 112 -18.18 0.20 1.35
N THR A 113 -17.42 -0.27 2.35
CA THR A 113 -17.38 0.26 3.72
C THR A 113 -15.99 0.76 4.04
N PRO A 114 -15.80 1.77 4.92
CA PRO A 114 -14.49 2.36 5.20
C PRO A 114 -13.40 1.37 5.60
N ASP A 115 -13.78 0.29 6.26
CA ASP A 115 -12.91 -0.79 6.75
C ASP A 115 -12.60 -1.88 5.71
N ARG A 116 -13.44 -2.04 4.66
CA ARG A 116 -13.34 -3.14 3.69
C ARG A 116 -13.21 -2.72 2.25
N ILE A 117 -13.29 -1.42 1.98
CA ILE A 117 -13.19 -0.93 0.60
C ILE A 117 -11.82 -1.24 -0.02
N THR A 118 -11.83 -1.76 -1.23
CA THR A 118 -10.61 -1.86 -2.03
C THR A 118 -10.15 -0.46 -2.44
N ARG A 119 -8.98 -0.07 -1.98
CA ARG A 119 -8.44 1.28 -2.20
C ARG A 119 -7.91 1.43 -3.61
N THR A 120 -8.28 2.53 -4.26
CA THR A 120 -7.70 2.90 -5.55
C THR A 120 -6.22 3.28 -5.39
N GLY A 121 -5.44 3.05 -6.43
CA GLY A 121 -4.02 3.42 -6.43
C GLY A 121 -3.20 2.56 -7.39
N VAL A 122 -1.92 2.87 -7.47
CA VAL A 122 -0.94 2.06 -8.20
C VAL A 122 -0.07 1.33 -7.17
N TYR A 123 0.04 0.03 -7.36
CA TYR A 123 0.68 -0.88 -6.42
C TYR A 123 1.65 -1.81 -7.15
N ASP A 124 2.71 -2.21 -6.48
CA ASP A 124 3.54 -3.32 -6.89
C ASP A 124 3.12 -4.62 -6.18
N ILE A 125 3.47 -5.74 -6.79
CA ILE A 125 3.22 -7.06 -6.18
C ILE A 125 4.22 -7.27 -5.05
N LYS A 126 3.72 -7.44 -3.82
CA LYS A 126 4.52 -7.62 -2.61
C LYS A 126 4.96 -9.08 -2.41
N GLU A 127 4.08 -10.02 -2.76
CA GLU A 127 4.32 -11.44 -2.49
C GLU A 127 3.45 -12.30 -3.42
N LYS A 128 3.99 -13.45 -3.83
CA LYS A 128 3.25 -14.48 -4.59
C LYS A 128 3.40 -15.82 -3.92
N LYS A 129 2.29 -16.53 -3.76
CA LYS A 129 2.27 -17.93 -3.27
C LYS A 129 1.38 -18.79 -4.13
N LEU A 130 1.85 -20.00 -4.44
CA LEU A 130 1.05 -20.96 -5.17
C LEU A 130 -0.16 -21.40 -4.34
N THR A 131 0.04 -21.58 -3.04
CA THR A 131 -1.02 -21.91 -2.10
C THR A 131 -0.86 -21.07 -0.84
N LYS A 132 -1.98 -20.61 -0.28
CA LYS A 132 -2.06 -19.93 1.00
C LYS A 132 -3.40 -20.20 1.65
N THR A 133 -3.40 -20.45 2.95
CA THR A 133 -4.62 -20.46 3.74
C THR A 133 -4.90 -19.06 4.24
N LEU A 134 -6.07 -18.53 3.92
CA LEU A 134 -6.57 -17.26 4.43
C LEU A 134 -7.38 -17.52 5.68
N THR A 135 -6.97 -16.94 6.80
CA THR A 135 -7.65 -17.08 8.09
C THR A 135 -8.20 -15.73 8.55
N GLY A 136 -9.40 -15.75 9.05
CA GLY A 136 -10.07 -14.64 9.72
C GLY A 136 -10.68 -15.12 11.03
N ALA A 137 -11.48 -14.28 11.69
CA ALA A 137 -12.13 -14.64 12.95
C ALA A 137 -13.03 -15.88 12.79
N ASP A 138 -13.71 -16.00 11.62
CA ASP A 138 -14.75 -17.00 11.40
C ASP A 138 -14.50 -17.88 10.18
N TYR A 139 -13.31 -17.79 9.56
CA TYR A 139 -13.02 -18.59 8.37
C TYR A 139 -11.55 -19.03 8.28
N SER A 140 -11.36 -20.13 7.60
CA SER A 140 -10.06 -20.66 7.18
C SER A 140 -10.22 -21.28 5.80
N VAL A 141 -9.77 -20.59 4.75
CA VAL A 141 -9.99 -20.99 3.36
C VAL A 141 -8.66 -21.18 2.63
N PRO A 142 -8.39 -22.39 2.09
CA PRO A 142 -7.23 -22.60 1.24
C PRO A 142 -7.43 -21.90 -0.10
N THR A 143 -6.42 -21.14 -0.53
CA THR A 143 -6.45 -20.34 -1.75
C THR A 143 -5.26 -20.71 -2.63
N ARG A 144 -5.45 -20.76 -3.95
CA ARG A 144 -4.39 -20.95 -4.94
C ARG A 144 -4.05 -19.66 -5.64
N TYR A 145 -2.79 -19.55 -6.10
CA TYR A 145 -2.28 -18.41 -6.88
C TYR A 145 -2.42 -17.04 -6.17
N TRP A 146 -2.31 -17.08 -4.86
CA TRP A 146 -2.45 -15.89 -4.04
C TRP A 146 -1.35 -14.86 -4.32
N THR A 147 -1.75 -13.62 -4.60
CA THR A 147 -0.85 -12.52 -4.93
C THR A 147 -1.17 -11.31 -4.06
N ARG A 148 -0.25 -10.97 -3.14
CA ARG A 148 -0.42 -9.81 -2.27
C ARG A 148 -0.10 -8.52 -3.00
N ILE A 149 -1.01 -7.57 -2.95
CA ILE A 149 -0.85 -6.23 -3.51
C ILE A 149 -0.56 -5.22 -2.42
N MET A 150 -1.22 -5.33 -1.28
CA MET A 150 -1.05 -4.41 -0.14
C MET A 150 -0.70 -5.18 1.14
N TRP A 151 0.17 -4.60 1.95
CA TRP A 151 0.49 -5.18 3.27
C TRP A 151 -0.71 -5.25 4.22
N THR A 152 -1.70 -4.40 4.02
CA THR A 152 -2.97 -4.36 4.77
C THR A 152 -3.95 -5.49 4.43
N GLY A 153 -3.56 -6.46 3.60
CA GLY A 153 -4.34 -7.68 3.36
C GLY A 153 -5.06 -7.75 2.01
N ILE A 154 -4.97 -6.75 1.15
CA ILE A 154 -5.56 -6.84 -0.21
C ILE A 154 -4.67 -7.71 -1.10
N SER A 155 -5.30 -8.69 -1.73
CA SER A 155 -4.65 -9.66 -2.61
C SER A 155 -5.55 -10.04 -3.78
N LEU A 156 -4.93 -10.53 -4.86
CA LEU A 156 -5.61 -11.26 -5.93
C LEU A 156 -5.56 -12.76 -5.62
N GLN A 157 -6.66 -13.45 -5.90
CA GLN A 157 -6.80 -14.89 -5.70
C GLN A 157 -7.88 -15.47 -6.63
#